data_bd568d07c7227ebde4e36271f3438fc3
#
_entry.id   bd568d07c7227ebde4e36271f3438fc3
#
_cell.length_a   1.000
_cell.length_b   1.000
_cell.length_c   1.000
_cell.angle_alpha   90.00
_cell.angle_beta   90.00
_cell.angle_gamma   90.00
#
_symmetry.space_group_name_H-M   'P 1'
#
loop_
_entity.id
_entity.type
_entity.pdbx_description
1 polymer ?
#
loop_
_entity_poly.entity_id
_entity_poly.type
_entity_poly.pdbx_seq_one_letter_code
_entity_poly.pdbx_strand_id
1 'polypeptide(L)'
;MKNVIIENRPLKGDFQGTSFNLRVFRFGSAQPGKPKAYMHAALHADETPGMLILHHMLPKLQAAAEAGLIDGEIIVLPQANPLGGAQVLFGDTHVGRFDMASGQNHNRGWELLTPQVVADIEAVLSDDEAANVAHIRRIIGAAVAARQPSTVLERFRKEILQLSHDADIVFDIHCDDESDRHLFIIPEQWPDWEDIARASRSAVALTAADSGGGSYDECLSTVWTRLQARFPHHPIPLACPAATFEYAGWADVEDDVAAEDAQHLFSVLCSRGFINMAPTPLPDITVEGLPLEATEMLRTEVSGILTYKVAVGDQVTTGQHVADIIDPTELDPVKARTPMFATTTGFVLSRRTRKLMFPGESVMKIVGREVLASRQGGYLLED
;
A
#
# COMPACT_ATOMS: atom_id res chain seq x y z
N MET A 1 -16.96 17.19 -20.69
CA MET A 1 -16.96 15.91 -19.96
C MET A 1 -17.88 16.11 -18.75
N LYS A 2 -19.08 15.57 -18.78
CA LYS A 2 -19.98 15.63 -17.62
C LYS A 2 -19.45 14.66 -16.57
N ASN A 3 -19.43 15.08 -15.30
CA ASN A 3 -19.05 14.26 -14.14
C ASN A 3 -17.58 13.77 -14.11
N VAL A 4 -16.68 14.42 -14.84
CA VAL A 4 -15.22 14.18 -14.75
C VAL A 4 -14.52 15.51 -14.49
N ILE A 5 -13.75 15.58 -13.42
CA ILE A 5 -12.94 16.74 -13.04
C ILE A 5 -11.47 16.34 -13.01
N ILE A 6 -10.63 17.11 -13.65
CA ILE A 6 -9.18 16.94 -13.62
C ILE A 6 -8.58 18.14 -12.89
N GLU A 7 -8.00 17.91 -11.73
CA GLU A 7 -7.37 18.94 -10.91
C GLU A 7 -5.85 18.85 -11.01
N ASN A 8 -5.19 20.00 -11.02
CA ASN A 8 -3.76 20.10 -10.73
C ASN A 8 -3.64 20.83 -9.39
N ARG A 9 -3.19 20.09 -8.34
CA ARG A 9 -2.98 20.63 -7.01
C ARG A 9 -1.52 20.98 -6.82
N PRO A 10 -1.18 22.27 -6.75
CA PRO A 10 0.21 22.70 -6.63
C PRO A 10 0.75 22.44 -5.22
N LEU A 11 1.93 21.85 -5.14
CA LEU A 11 2.72 21.71 -3.93
C LEU A 11 3.90 22.69 -4.01
N LYS A 12 3.88 23.73 -3.19
CA LYS A 12 5.00 24.66 -3.09
C LYS A 12 6.25 23.90 -2.62
N GLY A 13 7.33 23.99 -3.37
CA GLY A 13 8.62 23.44 -2.98
C GLY A 13 9.25 24.19 -1.80
N ASP A 14 10.32 23.64 -1.23
CA ASP A 14 11.01 24.22 -0.08
C ASP A 14 11.94 25.36 -0.48
N PHE A 15 12.32 25.42 -1.75
CA PHE A 15 13.10 26.50 -2.31
C PHE A 15 12.21 27.45 -3.17
N GLN A 16 12.53 28.75 -3.14
CA GLN A 16 11.79 29.76 -3.93
C GLN A 16 11.80 29.42 -5.42
N GLY A 17 10.63 29.48 -6.07
CA GLY A 17 10.48 29.18 -7.49
C GLY A 17 10.34 27.70 -7.84
N THR A 18 10.40 26.78 -6.85
CA THR A 18 10.13 25.37 -7.08
C THR A 18 8.69 24.99 -6.70
N SER A 19 8.09 24.12 -7.49
CA SER A 19 6.76 23.56 -7.22
C SER A 19 6.60 22.21 -7.87
N PHE A 20 5.75 21.38 -7.29
CA PHE A 20 5.27 20.10 -7.84
C PHE A 20 3.76 20.18 -8.02
N ASN A 21 3.18 19.25 -8.76
CA ASN A 21 1.74 19.20 -8.95
C ASN A 21 1.23 17.77 -8.76
N LEU A 22 0.18 17.61 -7.96
CA LEU A 22 -0.61 16.39 -7.93
C LEU A 22 -1.67 16.47 -9.03
N ARG A 23 -1.68 15.50 -9.92
CA ARG A 23 -2.74 15.37 -10.91
C ARG A 23 -3.81 14.43 -10.39
N VAL A 24 -4.97 15.00 -10.06
CA VAL A 24 -6.09 14.29 -9.46
C VAL A 24 -7.20 14.15 -10.49
N PHE A 25 -7.70 12.94 -10.66
CA PHE A 25 -8.86 12.63 -11.48
C PHE A 25 -10.04 12.32 -10.57
N ARG A 26 -11.17 13.02 -10.74
CA ARG A 26 -12.41 12.79 -10.02
C ARG A 26 -13.50 12.38 -10.99
N PHE A 27 -14.19 11.31 -10.65
CA PHE A 27 -15.30 10.76 -11.41
C PHE A 27 -16.54 10.72 -10.52
N GLY A 28 -17.69 11.15 -11.06
CA GLY A 28 -18.90 11.35 -10.27
C GLY A 28 -18.90 12.66 -9.50
N SER A 29 -19.53 12.69 -8.33
CA SER A 29 -19.57 13.89 -7.48
C SER A 29 -19.78 13.50 -6.01
N ALA A 30 -19.05 14.16 -5.12
CA ALA A 30 -19.29 14.04 -3.69
C ALA A 30 -20.70 14.50 -3.32
N GLN A 31 -21.44 13.65 -2.63
CA GLN A 31 -22.79 13.94 -2.14
C GLN A 31 -22.97 13.33 -0.74
N PRO A 32 -23.73 13.98 0.16
CA PRO A 32 -24.02 13.41 1.47
C PRO A 32 -24.66 12.02 1.36
N GLY A 33 -24.09 11.05 2.09
CA GLY A 33 -24.61 9.66 2.13
C GLY A 33 -24.28 8.81 0.91
N LYS A 34 -23.47 9.33 -0.05
CA LYS A 34 -22.97 8.56 -1.19
C LYS A 34 -21.55 8.08 -0.95
N PRO A 35 -21.19 6.91 -1.51
CA PRO A 35 -19.88 6.32 -1.27
C PRO A 35 -18.75 7.09 -1.97
N LYS A 36 -17.56 6.99 -1.38
CA LYS A 36 -16.32 7.56 -1.92
C LYS A 36 -15.24 6.49 -2.00
N ALA A 37 -14.69 6.26 -3.18
CA ALA A 37 -13.50 5.45 -3.38
C ALA A 37 -12.29 6.36 -3.65
N TYR A 38 -11.15 5.99 -3.10
CA TYR A 38 -9.87 6.64 -3.37
C TYR A 38 -8.82 5.59 -3.76
N MET A 39 -8.07 5.88 -4.81
CA MET A 39 -6.97 5.03 -5.23
C MET A 39 -5.79 5.84 -5.75
N HIS A 40 -4.60 5.41 -5.39
CA HIS A 40 -3.38 5.98 -5.94
C HIS A 40 -2.33 4.90 -6.21
N ALA A 41 -1.33 5.27 -7.01
CA ALA A 41 -0.11 4.51 -7.23
C ALA A 41 1.11 5.42 -7.08
N ALA A 42 2.27 4.81 -6.97
CA ALA A 42 3.54 5.52 -6.89
C ALA A 42 3.65 6.46 -5.70
N LEU A 43 3.23 6.00 -4.50
CA LEU A 43 3.62 6.61 -3.23
C LEU A 43 5.14 6.46 -3.05
N HIS A 44 5.69 5.26 -3.31
CA HIS A 44 7.07 5.08 -3.73
C HIS A 44 7.14 5.32 -5.24
N ALA A 45 7.78 6.41 -5.65
CA ALA A 45 7.63 6.95 -7.00
C ALA A 45 8.37 6.15 -8.09
N ASP A 46 9.20 5.20 -7.71
CA ASP A 46 9.92 4.25 -8.57
C ASP A 46 9.13 2.95 -8.83
N GLU A 47 7.98 2.76 -8.18
CA GLU A 47 7.12 1.59 -8.34
C GLU A 47 6.09 1.84 -9.45
N THR A 48 6.42 1.42 -10.67
CA THR A 48 5.69 1.77 -11.90
C THR A 48 4.50 0.89 -12.28
N PRO A 49 4.39 -0.40 -11.91
CA PRO A 49 3.26 -1.26 -12.28
C PRO A 49 1.89 -0.64 -11.96
N GLY A 50 1.73 -0.09 -10.75
CA GLY A 50 0.51 0.55 -10.31
C GLY A 50 0.11 1.78 -11.14
N MET A 51 1.08 2.55 -11.64
CA MET A 51 0.81 3.69 -12.53
C MET A 51 0.14 3.23 -13.82
N LEU A 52 0.63 2.12 -14.41
CA LEU A 52 0.08 1.57 -15.64
C LEU A 52 -1.31 1.00 -15.42
N ILE A 53 -1.55 0.30 -14.31
CA ILE A 53 -2.87 -0.20 -13.93
C ILE A 53 -3.88 0.94 -13.82
N LEU A 54 -3.54 2.00 -13.08
CA LEU A 54 -4.42 3.17 -12.96
C LEU A 54 -4.58 3.93 -14.27
N HIS A 55 -3.56 3.94 -15.14
CA HIS A 55 -3.71 4.49 -16.49
C HIS A 55 -4.82 3.78 -17.26
N HIS A 56 -4.86 2.45 -17.25
CA HIS A 56 -5.93 1.66 -17.88
C HIS A 56 -7.28 1.79 -17.17
N MET A 57 -7.30 2.14 -15.88
CA MET A 57 -8.54 2.42 -15.14
C MET A 57 -9.22 3.72 -15.58
N LEU A 58 -8.45 4.78 -15.90
CA LEU A 58 -8.99 6.10 -16.22
C LEU A 58 -10.04 6.10 -17.33
N PRO A 59 -9.84 5.50 -18.52
CA PRO A 59 -10.83 5.50 -19.58
C PRO A 59 -12.11 4.72 -19.22
N LYS A 60 -11.99 3.66 -18.38
CA LYS A 60 -13.15 2.89 -17.91
C LYS A 60 -14.01 3.73 -16.97
N LEU A 61 -13.38 4.43 -16.02
CA LEU A 61 -14.06 5.34 -15.09
C LEU A 61 -14.65 6.55 -15.83
N GLN A 62 -13.96 7.08 -16.84
CA GLN A 62 -14.50 8.15 -17.67
C GLN A 62 -15.78 7.72 -18.39
N ALA A 63 -15.78 6.54 -19.02
CA ALA A 63 -16.95 6.01 -19.70
C ALA A 63 -18.13 5.79 -18.72
N ALA A 64 -17.87 5.25 -17.53
CA ALA A 64 -18.87 5.07 -16.48
C ALA A 64 -19.44 6.42 -15.99
N ALA A 65 -18.59 7.43 -15.79
CA ALA A 65 -19.00 8.76 -15.35
C ALA A 65 -19.83 9.49 -16.43
N GLU A 66 -19.43 9.41 -17.70
CA GLU A 66 -20.17 9.99 -18.82
C GLU A 66 -21.54 9.35 -19.01
N ALA A 67 -21.66 8.05 -18.72
CA ALA A 67 -22.92 7.30 -18.69
C ALA A 67 -23.76 7.54 -17.43
N GLY A 68 -23.27 8.28 -16.43
CA GLY A 68 -23.97 8.54 -15.16
C GLY A 68 -24.08 7.31 -14.25
N LEU A 69 -23.16 6.37 -14.36
CA LEU A 69 -23.18 5.09 -13.65
C LEU A 69 -22.39 5.12 -12.32
N ILE A 70 -21.60 6.17 -12.05
CA ILE A 70 -20.87 6.30 -10.78
C ILE A 70 -21.83 6.76 -9.68
N ASP A 71 -21.90 6.01 -8.60
CA ASP A 71 -22.62 6.38 -7.39
C ASP A 71 -21.65 7.03 -6.39
N GLY A 72 -21.81 8.34 -6.15
CA GLY A 72 -20.90 9.11 -5.33
C GLY A 72 -19.66 9.58 -6.08
N GLU A 73 -18.46 9.36 -5.50
CA GLU A 73 -17.19 9.89 -6.02
C GLU A 73 -16.09 8.82 -6.06
N ILE A 74 -15.34 8.79 -7.16
CA ILE A 74 -14.12 8.00 -7.28
C ILE A 74 -12.96 8.94 -7.59
N ILE A 75 -11.92 8.92 -6.75
CA ILE A 75 -10.71 9.74 -6.88
C ILE A 75 -9.54 8.84 -7.26
N VAL A 76 -8.80 9.23 -8.31
CA VAL A 76 -7.65 8.48 -8.81
C VAL A 76 -6.44 9.38 -8.99
N LEU A 77 -5.30 8.93 -8.45
CA LEU A 77 -3.98 9.55 -8.66
C LEU A 77 -3.01 8.49 -9.21
N PRO A 78 -2.83 8.38 -10.54
CA PRO A 78 -1.91 7.40 -11.10
C PRO A 78 -0.44 7.62 -10.68
N GLN A 79 -0.08 8.86 -10.34
CA GLN A 79 1.24 9.25 -9.85
C GLN A 79 1.05 10.14 -8.62
N ALA A 80 1.03 9.53 -7.44
CA ALA A 80 0.77 10.26 -6.20
C ALA A 80 1.97 11.09 -5.73
N ASN A 81 3.22 10.65 -5.99
CA ASN A 81 4.41 11.27 -5.43
C ASN A 81 5.31 11.92 -6.51
N PRO A 82 5.03 13.18 -6.91
CA PRO A 82 5.87 13.88 -7.85
C PRO A 82 7.23 14.32 -7.27
N LEU A 83 7.38 14.32 -5.92
CA LEU A 83 8.65 14.63 -5.26
C LEU A 83 9.65 13.50 -5.52
N GLY A 84 9.28 12.29 -5.10
CA GLY A 84 10.07 11.08 -5.36
C GLY A 84 10.32 10.89 -6.86
N GLY A 85 9.29 11.14 -7.70
CA GLY A 85 9.41 11.05 -9.16
C GLY A 85 10.45 11.97 -9.79
N ALA A 86 10.81 13.08 -9.13
CA ALA A 86 11.83 14.01 -9.59
C ALA A 86 13.26 13.67 -9.06
N GLN A 87 13.40 12.67 -8.20
CA GLN A 87 14.67 12.32 -7.55
C GLN A 87 15.45 11.29 -8.37
N VAL A 88 16.28 11.76 -9.29
CA VAL A 88 17.16 10.91 -10.12
C VAL A 88 18.61 11.29 -9.87
N LEU A 89 19.43 10.33 -9.44
CA LEU A 89 20.86 10.48 -9.24
C LEU A 89 21.62 10.14 -10.52
N PHE A 90 22.48 11.04 -10.95
CA PHE A 90 23.37 10.86 -12.11
C PHE A 90 22.68 10.45 -13.42
N GLY A 91 21.38 10.71 -13.54
CA GLY A 91 20.58 10.38 -14.72
C GLY A 91 20.24 8.88 -14.89
N ASP A 92 20.50 8.07 -13.87
CA ASP A 92 20.32 6.61 -13.94
C ASP A 92 19.55 6.05 -12.73
N THR A 93 19.96 6.39 -11.51
CA THR A 93 19.38 5.82 -10.31
C THR A 93 18.19 6.64 -9.83
N HIS A 94 16.97 6.11 -9.95
CA HIS A 94 15.77 6.72 -9.41
C HIS A 94 15.67 6.44 -7.90
N VAL A 95 15.48 7.49 -7.10
CA VAL A 95 15.31 7.40 -5.65
C VAL A 95 13.87 7.78 -5.31
N GLY A 96 12.95 6.89 -5.64
CA GLY A 96 11.51 7.15 -5.50
C GLY A 96 10.95 6.81 -4.12
N ARG A 97 11.60 5.89 -3.40
CA ARG A 97 11.15 5.38 -2.11
C ARG A 97 11.38 6.35 -0.96
N PHE A 98 12.46 7.11 -0.97
CA PHE A 98 12.87 7.99 0.12
C PHE A 98 12.88 9.45 -0.33
N ASP A 99 12.52 10.36 0.57
CA ASP A 99 12.77 11.79 0.40
C ASP A 99 14.27 12.08 0.61
N MET A 100 14.95 12.53 -0.43
CA MET A 100 16.41 12.78 -0.41
C MET A 100 16.81 13.88 0.57
N ALA A 101 15.92 14.81 0.89
CA ALA A 101 16.23 15.92 1.79
C ALA A 101 16.23 15.49 3.26
N SER A 102 15.36 14.58 3.65
CA SER A 102 15.18 14.15 5.04
C SER A 102 15.63 12.70 5.29
N GLY A 103 15.77 11.88 4.24
CA GLY A 103 15.98 10.43 4.34
C GLY A 103 14.73 9.65 4.78
N GLN A 104 13.57 10.29 4.88
CA GLN A 104 12.34 9.62 5.27
C GLN A 104 11.77 8.78 4.13
N ASN A 105 11.33 7.56 4.45
CA ASN A 105 10.54 6.76 3.54
C ASN A 105 9.17 7.43 3.32
N HIS A 106 8.73 7.56 2.06
CA HIS A 106 7.46 8.21 1.72
C HIS A 106 6.24 7.49 2.30
N ASN A 107 6.32 6.16 2.48
CA ASN A 107 5.26 5.35 3.09
C ASN A 107 5.53 5.00 4.56
N ARG A 108 6.11 5.91 5.35
CA ARG A 108 6.28 5.78 6.80
C ARG A 108 5.91 7.07 7.52
N GLY A 109 5.54 6.94 8.79
CA GLY A 109 5.25 8.08 9.66
C GLY A 109 3.96 8.82 9.30
N TRP A 110 2.97 8.13 8.76
CA TRP A 110 1.62 8.65 8.58
C TRP A 110 0.84 8.57 9.89
N GLU A 111 0.13 9.62 10.26
CA GLU A 111 -0.64 9.69 11.50
C GLU A 111 -1.87 10.57 11.35
N LEU A 112 -3.01 10.12 11.90
CA LEU A 112 -4.27 10.87 11.98
C LEU A 112 -4.74 11.08 13.42
N LEU A 113 -4.45 10.16 14.35
CA LEU A 113 -4.91 10.22 15.72
C LEU A 113 -3.90 10.89 16.65
N THR A 114 -3.98 12.20 16.78
CA THR A 114 -3.29 12.92 17.86
C THR A 114 -4.13 12.92 19.15
N PRO A 115 -3.55 13.15 20.35
CA PRO A 115 -4.32 13.24 21.59
C PRO A 115 -5.47 14.25 21.53
N GLN A 116 -5.29 15.37 20.82
CA GLN A 116 -6.35 16.38 20.66
C GLN A 116 -7.48 15.86 19.76
N VAL A 117 -7.17 15.21 18.64
CA VAL A 117 -8.18 14.61 17.75
C VAL A 117 -9.00 13.56 18.49
N VAL A 118 -8.37 12.71 19.30
CA VAL A 118 -9.07 11.71 20.13
C VAL A 118 -10.01 12.37 21.14
N ALA A 119 -9.56 13.44 21.81
CA ALA A 119 -10.40 14.16 22.78
C ALA A 119 -11.60 14.86 22.10
N ASP A 120 -11.40 15.45 20.92
CA ASP A 120 -12.47 16.10 20.16
C ASP A 120 -13.51 15.07 19.66
N ILE A 121 -13.08 13.86 19.29
CA ILE A 121 -13.95 12.75 18.92
C ILE A 121 -14.75 12.26 20.13
N GLU A 122 -14.10 12.00 21.27
CA GLU A 122 -14.75 11.56 22.51
C GLU A 122 -15.91 12.47 22.92
N ALA A 123 -15.74 13.78 22.75
CA ALA A 123 -16.73 14.79 23.13
C ALA A 123 -18.05 14.74 22.33
N VAL A 124 -18.07 14.01 21.19
CA VAL A 124 -19.23 13.98 20.27
C VAL A 124 -19.77 12.58 19.99
N LEU A 125 -19.16 11.52 20.58
CA LEU A 125 -19.63 10.15 20.38
C LEU A 125 -21.03 9.96 20.97
N SER A 126 -21.82 9.11 20.31
CA SER A 126 -23.19 8.78 20.64
C SER A 126 -23.50 7.29 20.40
N ASP A 127 -24.75 6.89 20.58
CA ASP A 127 -25.21 5.53 20.25
C ASP A 127 -25.60 5.37 18.78
N ASP A 128 -25.47 6.44 17.97
CA ASP A 128 -25.75 6.44 16.53
C ASP A 128 -24.46 6.23 15.74
N GLU A 129 -24.34 5.06 15.11
CA GLU A 129 -23.19 4.65 14.31
C GLU A 129 -22.92 5.62 13.14
N ALA A 130 -23.96 6.00 12.40
CA ALA A 130 -23.80 6.87 11.23
C ALA A 130 -23.35 8.29 11.65
N ALA A 131 -23.90 8.79 12.76
CA ALA A 131 -23.48 10.05 13.34
C ALA A 131 -22.02 10.01 13.81
N ASN A 132 -21.59 8.93 14.45
CA ASN A 132 -20.21 8.75 14.89
C ASN A 132 -19.24 8.75 13.69
N VAL A 133 -19.54 7.99 12.63
CA VAL A 133 -18.72 7.99 11.41
C VAL A 133 -18.60 9.39 10.81
N ALA A 134 -19.73 10.11 10.68
CA ALA A 134 -19.74 11.46 10.13
C ALA A 134 -18.94 12.46 11.00
N HIS A 135 -19.05 12.36 12.33
CA HIS A 135 -18.31 13.20 13.27
C HIS A 135 -16.81 12.92 13.22
N ILE A 136 -16.40 11.64 13.24
CA ILE A 136 -15.00 11.23 13.17
C ILE A 136 -14.36 11.75 11.88
N ARG A 137 -14.97 11.49 10.71
CA ARG A 137 -14.48 11.98 9.41
C ARG A 137 -14.34 13.51 9.40
N ARG A 138 -15.32 14.23 9.91
CA ARG A 138 -15.30 15.71 9.98
C ARG A 138 -14.18 16.21 10.88
N ILE A 139 -13.98 15.63 12.06
CA ILE A 139 -12.93 16.05 13.02
C ILE A 139 -11.55 15.78 12.44
N ILE A 140 -11.32 14.57 11.88
CA ILE A 140 -10.06 14.22 11.23
C ILE A 140 -9.79 15.15 10.05
N GLY A 141 -10.78 15.39 9.19
CA GLY A 141 -10.65 16.31 8.06
C GLY A 141 -10.29 17.74 8.49
N ALA A 142 -10.93 18.25 9.56
CA ALA A 142 -10.60 19.55 10.13
C ALA A 142 -9.17 19.59 10.69
N ALA A 143 -8.73 18.54 11.39
CA ALA A 143 -7.38 18.43 11.92
C ALA A 143 -6.33 18.37 10.80
N VAL A 144 -6.57 17.59 9.75
CA VAL A 144 -5.70 17.54 8.56
C VAL A 144 -5.65 18.91 7.88
N ALA A 145 -6.79 19.58 7.70
CA ALA A 145 -6.84 20.90 7.08
C ALA A 145 -6.07 21.96 7.90
N ALA A 146 -6.12 21.86 9.23
CA ALA A 146 -5.42 22.78 10.15
C ALA A 146 -3.90 22.57 10.21
N ARG A 147 -3.35 21.47 9.68
CA ARG A 147 -1.90 21.24 9.67
C ARG A 147 -1.17 22.37 8.96
N GLN A 148 -0.07 22.83 9.56
CA GLN A 148 0.79 23.90 9.03
C GLN A 148 2.11 23.27 8.53
N PRO A 149 2.12 22.73 7.29
CA PRO A 149 3.29 22.04 6.78
C PRO A 149 4.46 23.00 6.52
N SER A 150 5.64 22.66 7.03
CA SER A 150 6.88 23.41 6.86
C SER A 150 7.66 22.96 5.61
N THR A 151 7.60 21.68 5.27
CA THR A 151 8.31 21.08 4.14
C THR A 151 7.37 20.68 3.01
N VAL A 152 7.92 20.46 1.81
CA VAL A 152 7.14 19.96 0.67
C VAL A 152 6.63 18.54 0.92
N LEU A 153 7.38 17.70 1.64
CA LEU A 153 6.96 16.37 2.05
C LEU A 153 5.71 16.43 2.95
N GLU A 154 5.69 17.33 3.93
CA GLU A 154 4.52 17.52 4.80
C GLU A 154 3.32 18.09 4.01
N ARG A 155 3.54 19.00 3.05
CA ARG A 155 2.50 19.50 2.13
C ARG A 155 1.91 18.38 1.30
N PHE A 156 2.76 17.52 0.74
CA PHE A 156 2.37 16.33 -0.02
C PHE A 156 1.49 15.40 0.83
N ARG A 157 1.96 15.02 2.02
CA ARG A 157 1.20 14.15 2.94
C ARG A 157 -0.16 14.75 3.33
N LYS A 158 -0.20 16.05 3.60
CA LYS A 158 -1.45 16.76 3.89
C LYS A 158 -2.45 16.65 2.74
N GLU A 159 -2.01 16.88 1.48
CA GLU A 159 -2.89 16.82 0.30
C GLU A 159 -3.43 15.39 0.09
N ILE A 160 -2.59 14.36 0.22
CA ILE A 160 -3.03 12.96 0.09
C ILE A 160 -4.08 12.63 1.16
N LEU A 161 -3.85 12.99 2.43
CA LEU A 161 -4.82 12.75 3.50
C LEU A 161 -6.12 13.55 3.31
N GLN A 162 -6.07 14.78 2.78
CA GLN A 162 -7.29 15.53 2.46
C GLN A 162 -8.14 14.87 1.38
N LEU A 163 -7.51 14.11 0.49
CA LEU A 163 -8.22 13.39 -0.57
C LEU A 163 -8.82 12.06 -0.10
N SER A 164 -8.24 11.42 0.93
CA SER A 164 -8.49 10.01 1.24
C SER A 164 -9.11 9.72 2.60
N HIS A 165 -8.92 10.58 3.62
CA HIS A 165 -9.28 10.27 5.02
C HIS A 165 -10.74 9.92 5.27
N ASP A 166 -11.64 10.30 4.39
CA ASP A 166 -13.09 10.10 4.47
C ASP A 166 -13.63 9.12 3.41
N ALA A 167 -12.73 8.40 2.72
CA ALA A 167 -13.13 7.40 1.73
C ALA A 167 -13.71 6.14 2.39
N ASP A 168 -14.64 5.49 1.70
CA ASP A 168 -15.25 4.22 2.12
C ASP A 168 -14.41 3.02 1.69
N ILE A 169 -13.47 3.22 0.76
CA ILE A 169 -12.46 2.24 0.36
C ILE A 169 -11.22 2.96 -0.18
N VAL A 170 -10.03 2.44 0.16
CA VAL A 170 -8.75 3.01 -0.27
C VAL A 170 -7.84 1.94 -0.85
N PHE A 171 -7.33 2.18 -2.05
CA PHE A 171 -6.35 1.33 -2.73
C PHE A 171 -5.02 2.09 -2.85
N ASP A 172 -4.02 1.65 -2.09
CA ASP A 172 -2.63 2.11 -2.14
C ASP A 172 -1.81 1.11 -2.96
N ILE A 173 -1.49 1.46 -4.21
CA ILE A 173 -0.96 0.52 -5.18
C ILE A 173 0.56 0.65 -5.28
N HIS A 174 1.25 -0.43 -4.94
CA HIS A 174 2.68 -0.62 -4.88
C HIS A 174 3.15 -1.81 -5.73
N CYS A 175 4.45 -2.09 -5.69
CA CYS A 175 5.05 -3.38 -6.04
C CYS A 175 6.27 -3.64 -5.15
N ASP A 176 6.62 -4.92 -4.96
CA ASP A 176 7.81 -5.36 -4.24
C ASP A 176 9.02 -5.53 -5.21
N ASP A 177 10.10 -6.10 -4.76
CA ASP A 177 11.32 -6.37 -5.54
C ASP A 177 11.06 -7.34 -6.72
N GLU A 178 11.29 -8.63 -6.56
CA GLU A 178 10.90 -9.74 -7.43
C GLU A 178 9.93 -10.60 -6.62
N SER A 179 8.63 -10.53 -6.88
CA SER A 179 7.60 -10.98 -5.94
C SER A 179 6.39 -11.58 -6.63
N ASP A 180 5.71 -12.51 -5.94
CA ASP A 180 4.30 -12.75 -6.18
C ASP A 180 3.47 -11.60 -5.66
N ARG A 181 2.26 -11.45 -6.21
CA ARG A 181 1.30 -10.42 -5.80
C ARG A 181 0.77 -10.72 -4.40
N HIS A 182 0.61 -9.69 -3.60
CA HIS A 182 0.06 -9.82 -2.26
C HIS A 182 -0.59 -8.52 -1.77
N LEU A 183 -1.35 -8.63 -0.68
CA LEU A 183 -1.97 -7.50 -0.01
C LEU A 183 -1.43 -7.36 1.40
N PHE A 184 -1.34 -6.11 1.88
CA PHE A 184 -1.28 -5.80 3.31
C PHE A 184 -2.60 -5.16 3.73
N ILE A 185 -3.22 -5.70 4.77
CA ILE A 185 -4.49 -5.24 5.35
C ILE A 185 -4.49 -5.42 6.87
N ILE A 186 -5.41 -4.77 7.56
CA ILE A 186 -5.63 -5.08 8.98
C ILE A 186 -6.48 -6.35 9.13
N PRO A 187 -6.35 -7.09 10.26
CA PRO A 187 -7.08 -8.35 10.45
C PRO A 187 -8.61 -8.22 10.33
N GLU A 188 -9.17 -7.09 10.73
CA GLU A 188 -10.61 -6.81 10.69
C GLU A 188 -11.19 -6.73 9.28
N GLN A 189 -10.33 -6.58 8.24
CA GLN A 189 -10.77 -6.60 6.83
C GLN A 189 -10.91 -8.03 6.28
N TRP A 190 -10.30 -9.03 6.93
CA TRP A 190 -10.38 -10.41 6.46
C TRP A 190 -11.49 -11.19 7.20
N PRO A 191 -12.33 -12.00 6.52
CA PRO A 191 -12.27 -12.38 5.08
C PRO A 191 -13.07 -11.47 4.13
N ASP A 192 -13.66 -10.38 4.58
CA ASP A 192 -14.55 -9.53 3.75
C ASP A 192 -13.85 -8.95 2.50
N TRP A 193 -12.52 -8.96 2.48
CA TRP A 193 -11.69 -8.49 1.37
C TRP A 193 -11.16 -9.60 0.46
N GLU A 194 -11.69 -10.83 0.54
CA GLU A 194 -11.31 -11.94 -0.34
C GLU A 194 -11.54 -11.62 -1.82
N ASP A 195 -12.63 -10.94 -2.16
CA ASP A 195 -12.92 -10.51 -3.53
C ASP A 195 -11.85 -9.55 -4.07
N ILE A 196 -11.34 -8.66 -3.24
CA ILE A 196 -10.26 -7.72 -3.57
C ILE A 196 -8.93 -8.46 -3.76
N ALA A 197 -8.62 -9.41 -2.87
CA ALA A 197 -7.44 -10.25 -2.98
C ALA A 197 -7.46 -11.12 -4.27
N ARG A 198 -8.63 -11.62 -4.65
CA ARG A 198 -8.83 -12.32 -5.93
C ARG A 198 -8.69 -11.39 -7.13
N ALA A 199 -9.24 -10.18 -7.05
CA ALA A 199 -9.14 -9.17 -8.11
C ALA A 199 -7.69 -8.78 -8.40
N SER A 200 -6.86 -8.63 -7.38
CA SER A 200 -5.43 -8.35 -7.51
C SER A 200 -4.60 -9.59 -7.85
N ARG A 201 -5.21 -10.78 -7.91
CA ARG A 201 -4.53 -12.07 -8.12
C ARG A 201 -3.46 -12.34 -7.06
N SER A 202 -3.72 -11.93 -5.82
CA SER A 202 -2.76 -12.07 -4.72
C SER A 202 -2.55 -13.53 -4.34
N ALA A 203 -1.31 -13.92 -4.09
CA ALA A 203 -0.96 -15.23 -3.54
C ALA A 203 -1.35 -15.34 -2.06
N VAL A 204 -1.38 -14.20 -1.35
CA VAL A 204 -1.70 -14.11 0.07
C VAL A 204 -2.22 -12.71 0.42
N ALA A 205 -3.07 -12.61 1.43
CA ALA A 205 -3.37 -11.38 2.15
C ALA A 205 -2.64 -11.41 3.51
N LEU A 206 -1.64 -10.55 3.67
CA LEU A 206 -0.86 -10.43 4.91
C LEU A 206 -1.58 -9.48 5.86
N THR A 207 -1.91 -9.95 7.05
CA THR A 207 -2.67 -9.18 8.03
C THR A 207 -1.80 -8.73 9.19
N ALA A 208 -1.85 -7.45 9.54
CA ALA A 208 -1.20 -6.90 10.73
C ALA A 208 -2.06 -5.80 11.34
N ALA A 209 -2.25 -5.84 12.67
CA ALA A 209 -2.95 -4.78 13.39
C ALA A 209 -2.08 -3.50 13.51
N ASP A 210 -0.77 -3.66 13.53
CA ASP A 210 0.24 -2.59 13.54
C ASP A 210 1.56 -3.18 13.06
N SER A 211 2.03 -2.78 11.89
CA SER A 211 3.32 -3.24 11.35
C SER A 211 4.51 -2.44 11.89
N GLY A 212 4.27 -1.36 12.64
CA GLY A 212 5.27 -0.59 13.37
C GLY A 212 5.81 0.65 12.66
N GLY A 213 5.58 0.84 11.38
CA GLY A 213 6.17 1.96 10.62
C GLY A 213 5.25 3.16 10.42
N GLY A 214 3.96 3.02 10.71
CA GLY A 214 2.95 4.00 10.37
C GLY A 214 2.84 4.16 8.86
N SER A 215 2.53 3.07 8.15
CA SER A 215 2.26 3.08 6.72
C SER A 215 0.97 3.85 6.41
N TYR A 216 0.78 4.24 5.16
CA TYR A 216 -0.35 5.06 4.76
C TYR A 216 -1.69 4.32 4.91
N ASP A 217 -1.77 3.06 4.48
CA ASP A 217 -2.96 2.22 4.60
C ASP A 217 -3.37 1.95 6.06
N GLU A 218 -2.38 1.61 6.92
CA GLU A 218 -2.61 1.45 8.35
C GLU A 218 -3.06 2.76 9.00
N CYS A 219 -2.48 3.89 8.63
CA CYS A 219 -2.87 5.20 9.14
C CYS A 219 -4.36 5.48 8.93
N LEU A 220 -4.96 4.99 7.84
CA LEU A 220 -6.38 5.16 7.53
C LEU A 220 -7.26 4.11 8.22
N SER A 221 -6.88 2.84 8.12
CA SER A 221 -7.69 1.72 8.63
C SER A 221 -7.68 1.65 10.17
N THR A 222 -6.50 1.77 10.80
CA THR A 222 -6.35 1.60 12.26
C THR A 222 -6.95 2.73 13.10
N VAL A 223 -7.26 3.87 12.51
CA VAL A 223 -8.05 4.92 13.19
C VAL A 223 -9.32 4.33 13.79
N TRP A 224 -10.04 3.55 13.01
CA TRP A 224 -11.36 3.02 13.38
C TRP A 224 -11.26 1.95 14.45
N THR A 225 -10.34 1.01 14.31
CA THR A 225 -10.13 -0.07 15.28
C THR A 225 -9.57 0.44 16.60
N ARG A 226 -8.66 1.43 16.57
CA ARG A 226 -8.11 2.08 17.77
C ARG A 226 -9.18 2.90 18.52
N LEU A 227 -10.04 3.62 17.79
CA LEU A 227 -11.16 4.35 18.41
C LEU A 227 -12.20 3.39 18.98
N GLN A 228 -12.56 2.30 18.27
CA GLN A 228 -13.47 1.27 18.77
C GLN A 228 -12.92 0.61 20.04
N ALA A 229 -11.64 0.27 20.07
CA ALA A 229 -11.00 -0.31 21.26
C ALA A 229 -10.96 0.67 22.45
N ARG A 230 -10.78 1.98 22.18
CA ARG A 230 -10.76 3.00 23.21
C ARG A 230 -12.15 3.34 23.75
N PHE A 231 -13.16 3.30 22.89
CA PHE A 231 -14.55 3.67 23.20
C PHE A 231 -15.52 2.51 22.92
N PRO A 232 -15.38 1.37 23.62
CA PRO A 232 -16.09 0.13 23.28
C PRO A 232 -17.60 0.18 23.48
N HIS A 233 -18.11 1.23 24.14
CA HIS A 233 -19.55 1.45 24.39
C HIS A 233 -20.22 2.25 23.26
N HIS A 234 -19.45 2.76 22.31
CA HIS A 234 -19.99 3.51 21.17
C HIS A 234 -19.79 2.71 19.89
N PRO A 235 -20.78 2.67 18.98
CA PRO A 235 -20.64 1.98 17.69
C PRO A 235 -19.70 2.79 16.76
N ILE A 236 -18.52 2.24 16.50
CA ILE A 236 -17.51 2.82 15.60
C ILE A 236 -17.07 1.73 14.63
N PRO A 237 -17.74 1.59 13.47
CA PRO A 237 -17.37 0.59 12.47
C PRO A 237 -16.07 0.96 11.75
N LEU A 238 -15.47 0.00 11.04
CA LEU A 238 -14.35 0.27 10.13
C LEU A 238 -14.87 1.03 8.90
N ALA A 239 -14.78 2.36 8.91
CA ALA A 239 -15.38 3.21 7.89
C ALA A 239 -14.40 3.78 6.85
N CYS A 240 -13.09 3.48 6.97
CA CYS A 240 -12.10 3.81 5.95
C CYS A 240 -11.11 2.64 5.78
N PRO A 241 -11.58 1.46 5.34
CA PRO A 241 -10.70 0.34 5.08
C PRO A 241 -9.75 0.66 3.92
N ALA A 242 -8.47 0.44 4.14
CA ALA A 242 -7.41 0.67 3.18
C ALA A 242 -6.54 -0.60 3.04
N ALA A 243 -5.95 -0.79 1.87
CA ALA A 243 -4.96 -1.84 1.64
C ALA A 243 -3.80 -1.32 0.83
N THR A 244 -2.61 -1.84 1.14
CA THR A 244 -1.46 -1.79 0.24
C THR A 244 -1.49 -3.01 -0.67
N PHE A 245 -1.48 -2.76 -1.99
CA PHE A 245 -1.44 -3.78 -3.03
C PHE A 245 -0.02 -3.88 -3.56
N GLU A 246 0.58 -5.03 -3.47
CA GLU A 246 1.87 -5.31 -4.09
C GLU A 246 1.65 -6.06 -5.41
N TYR A 247 1.69 -5.31 -6.52
CA TYR A 247 1.49 -5.87 -7.87
C TYR A 247 2.80 -6.42 -8.44
N ALA A 248 3.22 -7.57 -7.91
CA ALA A 248 4.42 -8.31 -8.29
C ALA A 248 5.72 -7.50 -8.09
N GLY A 249 6.65 -7.49 -9.04
CA GLY A 249 7.94 -6.84 -8.93
C GLY A 249 8.12 -5.63 -9.85
N TRP A 250 9.19 -4.88 -9.64
CA TRP A 250 9.50 -3.67 -10.43
C TRP A 250 9.59 -3.88 -11.94
N ALA A 251 9.99 -5.09 -12.35
CA ALA A 251 10.12 -5.45 -13.77
C ALA A 251 8.81 -5.90 -14.41
N ASP A 252 7.75 -6.12 -13.61
CA ASP A 252 6.47 -6.67 -14.08
C ASP A 252 5.56 -5.56 -14.62
N VAL A 253 6.01 -4.91 -15.70
CA VAL A 253 5.33 -3.80 -16.36
C VAL A 253 4.88 -4.23 -17.75
N GLU A 254 3.76 -4.96 -17.80
CA GLU A 254 3.18 -5.50 -19.03
C GLU A 254 1.82 -4.83 -19.31
N ASP A 255 1.67 -4.27 -20.50
CA ASP A 255 0.48 -3.45 -20.85
C ASP A 255 -0.82 -4.24 -20.79
N ASP A 256 -0.86 -5.45 -21.36
CA ASP A 256 -2.04 -6.31 -21.36
C ASP A 256 -2.40 -6.82 -19.95
N VAL A 257 -1.39 -7.12 -19.13
CA VAL A 257 -1.57 -7.54 -17.74
C VAL A 257 -2.13 -6.41 -16.89
N ALA A 258 -1.61 -5.20 -17.05
CA ALA A 258 -2.11 -4.02 -16.34
C ALA A 258 -3.55 -3.67 -16.76
N ALA A 259 -3.90 -3.85 -18.03
CA ALA A 259 -5.27 -3.66 -18.53
C ALA A 259 -6.26 -4.66 -17.92
N GLU A 260 -5.83 -5.92 -17.73
CA GLU A 260 -6.62 -6.95 -17.06
C GLU A 260 -6.78 -6.64 -15.56
N ASP A 261 -5.71 -6.24 -14.87
CA ASP A 261 -5.75 -5.82 -13.46
C ASP A 261 -6.69 -4.62 -13.25
N ALA A 262 -6.62 -3.64 -14.12
CA ALA A 262 -7.55 -2.51 -14.12
C ALA A 262 -9.02 -2.97 -14.30
N GLN A 263 -9.28 -4.00 -15.13
CA GLN A 263 -10.61 -4.55 -15.29
C GLN A 263 -11.10 -5.25 -14.02
N HIS A 264 -10.23 -5.99 -13.34
CA HIS A 264 -10.59 -6.65 -12.08
C HIS A 264 -10.88 -5.64 -10.97
N LEU A 265 -10.05 -4.60 -10.80
CA LEU A 265 -10.33 -3.52 -9.84
C LEU A 265 -11.61 -2.75 -10.17
N PHE A 266 -11.86 -2.51 -11.46
CA PHE A 266 -13.13 -1.90 -11.90
C PHE A 266 -14.34 -2.79 -11.54
N SER A 267 -14.19 -4.10 -11.67
CA SER A 267 -15.23 -5.07 -11.28
C SER A 267 -15.50 -5.06 -9.77
N VAL A 268 -14.45 -4.90 -8.94
CA VAL A 268 -14.61 -4.71 -7.48
C VAL A 268 -15.41 -3.44 -7.19
N LEU A 269 -15.13 -2.32 -7.86
CA LEU A 269 -15.90 -1.09 -7.66
C LEU A 269 -17.36 -1.26 -8.05
N CYS A 270 -17.66 -2.09 -9.06
CA CYS A 270 -19.04 -2.45 -9.42
C CYS A 270 -19.70 -3.31 -8.34
N SER A 271 -19.04 -4.38 -7.86
CA SER A 271 -19.60 -5.28 -6.84
C SER A 271 -19.79 -4.60 -5.48
N ARG A 272 -18.94 -3.61 -5.16
CA ARG A 272 -19.01 -2.81 -3.93
C ARG A 272 -19.95 -1.60 -4.02
N GLY A 273 -20.64 -1.41 -5.17
CA GLY A 273 -21.69 -0.39 -5.34
C GLY A 273 -21.20 1.03 -5.67
N PHE A 274 -19.91 1.22 -5.98
CA PHE A 274 -19.40 2.52 -6.44
C PHE A 274 -19.78 2.80 -7.90
N ILE A 275 -20.03 1.76 -8.67
CA ILE A 275 -20.40 1.84 -10.09
C ILE A 275 -21.63 0.96 -10.33
N ASN A 276 -22.72 1.56 -10.82
CA ASN A 276 -23.98 0.89 -11.13
C ASN A 276 -23.89 0.07 -12.44
N MET A 277 -23.00 -0.91 -12.45
CA MET A 277 -22.80 -1.87 -13.53
C MET A 277 -22.68 -3.29 -12.96
N ALA A 278 -23.07 -4.27 -13.77
CA ALA A 278 -22.81 -5.66 -13.40
C ALA A 278 -21.29 -5.92 -13.35
N PRO A 279 -20.77 -6.51 -12.27
CA PRO A 279 -19.36 -6.84 -12.20
C PRO A 279 -19.02 -7.95 -13.22
N THR A 280 -17.82 -7.91 -13.77
CA THR A 280 -17.25 -9.04 -14.51
C THR A 280 -16.74 -10.10 -13.54
N PRO A 281 -16.68 -11.39 -13.93
CA PRO A 281 -16.10 -12.43 -13.07
C PRO A 281 -14.68 -12.09 -12.66
N LEU A 282 -14.36 -12.34 -11.38
CA LEU A 282 -13.00 -12.27 -10.86
C LEU A 282 -12.26 -13.60 -11.10
N PRO A 283 -10.93 -13.61 -11.04
CA PRO A 283 -10.13 -14.83 -11.11
C PRO A 283 -10.63 -15.90 -10.13
N ASP A 284 -10.70 -17.16 -10.59
CA ASP A 284 -11.10 -18.31 -9.76
C ASP A 284 -9.86 -18.86 -9.04
N ILE A 285 -9.40 -18.12 -8.03
CA ILE A 285 -8.28 -18.47 -7.17
C ILE A 285 -8.72 -18.43 -5.71
N THR A 286 -8.05 -19.19 -4.88
CA THR A 286 -8.21 -19.15 -3.41
C THR A 286 -7.06 -18.34 -2.85
N VAL A 287 -7.37 -17.34 -2.03
CA VAL A 287 -6.38 -16.54 -1.31
C VAL A 287 -6.54 -16.79 0.18
N GLU A 288 -5.44 -16.92 0.90
CA GLU A 288 -5.46 -17.05 2.36
C GLU A 288 -5.08 -15.73 3.01
N GLY A 289 -5.76 -15.39 4.11
CA GLY A 289 -5.34 -14.34 5.04
C GLY A 289 -4.39 -14.92 6.07
N LEU A 290 -3.14 -14.48 6.09
CA LEU A 290 -2.11 -14.97 7.01
C LEU A 290 -1.51 -13.80 7.81
N PRO A 291 -1.14 -14.01 9.10
CA PRO A 291 -0.53 -12.95 9.88
C PRO A 291 0.85 -12.58 9.31
N LEU A 292 1.12 -11.29 9.21
CA LEU A 292 2.42 -10.77 8.73
C LEU A 292 3.58 -11.27 9.62
N GLU A 293 3.33 -11.53 10.90
CA GLU A 293 4.27 -12.12 11.84
C GLU A 293 4.67 -13.56 11.48
N ALA A 294 3.92 -14.24 10.60
CA ALA A 294 4.29 -15.57 10.07
C ALA A 294 5.26 -15.48 8.87
N THR A 295 5.58 -14.27 8.41
CA THR A 295 6.51 -14.06 7.30
C THR A 295 7.95 -13.95 7.80
N GLU A 296 8.81 -14.86 7.39
CA GLU A 296 10.24 -14.78 7.59
C GLU A 296 10.85 -13.72 6.67
N MET A 297 11.65 -12.81 7.26
CA MET A 297 12.54 -11.89 6.56
C MET A 297 13.96 -12.46 6.63
N LEU A 298 14.35 -13.29 5.70
CA LEU A 298 15.67 -13.90 5.69
C LEU A 298 16.73 -12.85 5.38
N ARG A 299 17.66 -12.61 6.33
CA ARG A 299 18.70 -11.57 6.23
C ARG A 299 20.07 -12.18 6.19
N THR A 300 20.98 -11.56 5.42
CA THR A 300 22.39 -11.95 5.40
C THR A 300 23.19 -11.28 6.53
N GLU A 301 24.15 -12.02 7.09
CA GLU A 301 25.13 -11.50 8.06
C GLU A 301 26.46 -11.09 7.40
N VAL A 302 26.64 -11.41 6.11
CA VAL A 302 27.88 -11.16 5.37
C VAL A 302 27.62 -10.38 4.08
N SER A 303 28.63 -9.70 3.58
CA SER A 303 28.59 -9.08 2.24
C SER A 303 28.99 -10.07 1.16
N GLY A 304 28.50 -9.87 -0.06
CA GLY A 304 28.86 -10.68 -1.22
C GLY A 304 27.81 -10.71 -2.31
N ILE A 305 27.97 -11.62 -3.25
CA ILE A 305 27.06 -11.79 -4.38
C ILE A 305 25.99 -12.81 -4.01
N LEU A 306 24.75 -12.39 -4.05
CA LEU A 306 23.58 -13.23 -3.78
C LEU A 306 23.22 -14.11 -4.98
N THR A 307 23.09 -15.42 -4.71
CA THR A 307 22.55 -16.39 -5.68
C THR A 307 21.46 -17.24 -5.03
N TYR A 308 20.38 -17.49 -5.75
CA TYR A 308 19.23 -18.24 -5.25
C TYR A 308 19.27 -19.72 -5.67
N LYS A 309 18.65 -20.57 -4.83
CA LYS A 309 18.38 -21.99 -5.09
C LYS A 309 16.90 -22.26 -5.33
N VAL A 310 16.06 -21.26 -5.07
CA VAL A 310 14.60 -21.32 -5.16
C VAL A 310 14.08 -20.14 -5.96
N ALA A 311 12.90 -20.28 -6.55
CA ALA A 311 12.18 -19.23 -7.26
C ALA A 311 11.08 -18.61 -6.37
N VAL A 312 10.55 -17.47 -6.78
CA VAL A 312 9.31 -16.92 -6.24
C VAL A 312 8.18 -17.93 -6.51
N GLY A 313 7.30 -18.14 -5.51
CA GLY A 313 6.23 -19.14 -5.53
C GLY A 313 6.64 -20.55 -5.06
N ASP A 314 7.94 -20.87 -5.00
CA ASP A 314 8.39 -22.19 -4.55
C ASP A 314 8.02 -22.45 -3.08
N GLN A 315 7.54 -23.68 -2.80
CA GLN A 315 7.38 -24.17 -1.44
C GLN A 315 8.73 -24.57 -0.87
N VAL A 316 9.00 -24.13 0.36
CA VAL A 316 10.23 -24.43 1.09
C VAL A 316 9.93 -24.98 2.47
N THR A 317 10.89 -25.72 3.04
CA THR A 317 10.79 -26.27 4.40
C THR A 317 11.90 -25.72 5.28
N THR A 318 11.64 -25.64 6.58
CA THR A 318 12.66 -25.27 7.56
C THR A 318 13.93 -26.11 7.39
N GLY A 319 15.08 -25.46 7.32
CA GLY A 319 16.38 -26.08 7.07
C GLY A 319 16.74 -26.28 5.61
N GLN A 320 15.85 -25.94 4.66
CA GLN A 320 16.16 -26.01 3.24
C GLN A 320 17.16 -24.92 2.84
N HIS A 321 18.17 -25.30 2.04
CA HIS A 321 19.14 -24.38 1.45
C HIS A 321 18.47 -23.57 0.35
N VAL A 322 18.32 -22.25 0.56
CA VAL A 322 17.54 -21.37 -0.33
C VAL A 322 18.37 -20.34 -1.09
N ALA A 323 19.55 -19.99 -0.59
CA ALA A 323 20.46 -19.03 -1.23
C ALA A 323 21.91 -19.23 -0.79
N ASP A 324 22.85 -18.65 -1.54
CA ASP A 324 24.24 -18.45 -1.13
C ASP A 324 24.62 -16.97 -1.22
N ILE A 325 25.41 -16.49 -0.28
CA ILE A 325 26.21 -15.28 -0.43
C ILE A 325 27.65 -15.67 -0.76
N ILE A 326 28.14 -15.15 -1.88
CA ILE A 326 29.46 -15.55 -2.42
C ILE A 326 30.45 -14.41 -2.24
N ASP A 327 31.58 -14.70 -1.59
CA ASP A 327 32.73 -13.82 -1.57
C ASP A 327 33.53 -14.01 -2.89
N PRO A 328 33.53 -13.04 -3.82
CA PRO A 328 34.22 -13.18 -5.09
C PRO A 328 35.75 -13.06 -4.96
N THR A 329 36.27 -12.76 -3.77
CA THR A 329 37.71 -12.61 -3.51
C THR A 329 38.34 -13.87 -2.91
N GLU A 330 37.53 -14.85 -2.47
CA GLU A 330 38.00 -16.14 -2.00
C GLU A 330 38.27 -17.09 -3.18
N LEU A 331 39.49 -17.64 -3.21
CA LEU A 331 39.96 -18.51 -4.28
C LEU A 331 39.30 -19.93 -4.25
N ASP A 332 39.06 -20.42 -3.03
CA ASP A 332 38.41 -21.71 -2.82
C ASP A 332 36.90 -21.58 -3.06
N PRO A 333 36.32 -22.21 -4.11
CA PRO A 333 34.91 -22.02 -4.47
C PRO A 333 33.93 -22.57 -3.43
N VAL A 334 34.38 -23.42 -2.50
CA VAL A 334 33.56 -23.93 -1.40
C VAL A 334 33.56 -22.93 -0.24
N LYS A 335 34.73 -22.42 0.14
CA LYS A 335 34.87 -21.44 1.21
C LYS A 335 34.28 -20.07 0.85
N ALA A 336 34.26 -19.76 -0.44
CA ALA A 336 33.64 -18.53 -0.96
C ALA A 336 32.13 -18.43 -0.66
N ARG A 337 31.45 -19.53 -0.33
CA ARG A 337 29.99 -19.59 -0.20
C ARG A 337 29.56 -19.63 1.27
N THR A 338 28.71 -18.68 1.64
CA THR A 338 27.95 -18.71 2.89
C THR A 338 26.52 -19.15 2.56
N PRO A 339 26.14 -20.40 2.88
CA PRO A 339 24.81 -20.90 2.58
C PRO A 339 23.77 -20.29 3.52
N MET A 340 22.57 -20.02 2.96
CA MET A 340 21.43 -19.51 3.69
C MET A 340 20.31 -20.53 3.68
N PHE A 341 19.69 -20.72 4.83
CA PHE A 341 18.65 -21.73 5.04
C PHE A 341 17.36 -21.07 5.52
N ALA A 342 16.23 -21.56 5.00
CA ALA A 342 14.93 -21.15 5.49
C ALA A 342 14.75 -21.52 6.97
N THR A 343 14.22 -20.64 7.79
CA THR A 343 13.93 -20.91 9.20
C THR A 343 12.46 -21.23 9.42
N THR A 344 11.62 -21.03 8.40
CA THR A 344 10.20 -21.39 8.40
C THR A 344 9.85 -22.31 7.22
N THR A 345 8.73 -23.01 7.36
CA THR A 345 8.10 -23.76 6.27
C THR A 345 7.00 -22.92 5.66
N GLY A 346 7.05 -22.71 4.35
CA GLY A 346 6.12 -21.84 3.64
C GLY A 346 6.44 -21.69 2.17
N PHE A 347 6.01 -20.61 1.55
CA PHE A 347 6.37 -20.31 0.16
C PHE A 347 7.19 -19.02 0.05
N VAL A 348 8.04 -18.94 -0.94
CA VAL A 348 8.87 -17.78 -1.25
C VAL A 348 7.98 -16.70 -1.86
N LEU A 349 7.66 -15.66 -1.09
CA LEU A 349 6.83 -14.55 -1.52
C LEU A 349 7.61 -13.59 -2.40
N SER A 350 8.80 -13.17 -1.95
CA SER A 350 9.64 -12.25 -2.70
C SER A 350 11.13 -12.53 -2.53
N ARG A 351 11.93 -12.05 -3.49
CA ARG A 351 13.38 -12.15 -3.53
C ARG A 351 13.99 -10.79 -3.88
N ARG A 352 15.15 -10.50 -3.33
CA ARG A 352 15.88 -9.27 -3.62
C ARG A 352 16.37 -9.23 -5.06
N THR A 353 16.02 -8.17 -5.79
CA THR A 353 16.47 -7.94 -7.18
C THR A 353 17.96 -7.60 -7.22
N ARG A 354 18.43 -6.73 -6.34
CA ARG A 354 19.84 -6.38 -6.21
C ARG A 354 20.65 -7.56 -5.67
N LYS A 355 21.72 -7.91 -6.36
CA LYS A 355 22.52 -9.11 -6.03
C LYS A 355 23.81 -8.81 -5.24
N LEU A 356 24.25 -7.56 -5.15
CA LEU A 356 25.32 -7.18 -4.25
C LEU A 356 24.72 -6.85 -2.88
N MET A 357 25.04 -7.68 -1.89
CA MET A 357 24.46 -7.65 -0.56
C MET A 357 25.43 -7.09 0.49
N PHE A 358 24.85 -6.46 1.49
CA PHE A 358 25.56 -5.99 2.69
C PHE A 358 24.95 -6.66 3.95
N PRO A 359 25.73 -6.77 5.05
CA PRO A 359 25.24 -7.37 6.30
C PRO A 359 23.97 -6.67 6.80
N GLY A 360 22.98 -7.45 7.23
CA GLY A 360 21.69 -6.99 7.71
C GLY A 360 20.60 -6.83 6.64
N GLU A 361 20.95 -6.85 5.36
CA GLU A 361 19.96 -6.72 4.28
C GLU A 361 19.09 -7.97 4.13
N SER A 362 17.83 -7.76 3.78
CA SER A 362 16.87 -8.81 3.46
C SER A 362 17.23 -9.44 2.12
N VAL A 363 17.16 -10.77 2.07
CA VAL A 363 17.45 -11.61 0.90
C VAL A 363 16.15 -12.07 0.24
N MET A 364 15.19 -12.51 1.05
CA MET A 364 13.87 -12.96 0.61
C MET A 364 12.86 -12.93 1.74
N LYS A 365 11.58 -12.96 1.37
CA LYS A 365 10.44 -13.16 2.26
C LYS A 365 9.87 -14.55 2.03
N ILE A 366 9.68 -15.32 3.12
CA ILE A 366 9.05 -16.64 3.09
C ILE A 366 7.81 -16.58 3.98
N VAL A 367 6.63 -16.81 3.41
CA VAL A 367 5.36 -16.77 4.14
C VAL A 367 5.03 -18.15 4.65
N GLY A 368 5.04 -18.28 5.98
CA GLY A 368 4.59 -19.46 6.71
C GLY A 368 3.16 -19.30 7.22
N ARG A 369 2.70 -20.27 8.02
CA ARG A 369 1.38 -20.25 8.68
C ARG A 369 1.48 -20.02 10.18
N GLU A 370 2.64 -20.20 10.77
CA GLU A 370 2.89 -20.07 12.21
C GLU A 370 3.62 -18.76 12.48
N VAL A 371 3.11 -18.01 13.45
CA VAL A 371 3.73 -16.76 13.92
C VAL A 371 5.13 -17.03 14.45
N LEU A 372 6.10 -16.32 13.93
CA LEU A 372 7.51 -16.48 14.30
C LEU A 372 7.82 -15.71 15.60
N ALA A 373 8.46 -16.37 16.55
CA ALA A 373 8.80 -15.76 17.84
C ALA A 373 9.64 -14.48 17.67
N SER A 374 10.51 -14.44 16.65
CA SER A 374 11.35 -13.29 16.32
C SER A 374 10.57 -12.09 15.72
N ARG A 375 9.30 -12.29 15.36
CA ARG A 375 8.46 -11.28 14.70
C ARG A 375 7.35 -10.76 15.62
N GLN A 376 7.20 -11.30 16.82
CA GLN A 376 6.17 -10.88 17.78
C GLN A 376 6.50 -9.53 18.40
N GLY A 377 5.59 -8.56 18.22
CA GLY A 377 5.64 -7.25 18.89
C GLY A 377 6.77 -6.34 18.43
N GLY A 378 7.30 -6.52 17.22
CA GLY A 378 8.36 -5.72 16.64
C GLY A 378 7.95 -4.94 15.39
N TYR A 379 8.91 -4.23 14.82
CA TYR A 379 8.80 -3.61 13.51
C TYR A 379 8.78 -4.70 12.44
N LEU A 380 7.68 -4.79 11.70
CA LEU A 380 7.43 -5.89 10.76
C LEU A 380 7.75 -5.55 9.30
N LEU A 381 7.96 -4.28 8.99
CA LEU A 381 8.20 -3.80 7.64
C LEU A 381 9.71 -3.75 7.30
N GLU A 382 10.01 -3.51 6.04
CA GLU A 382 11.34 -3.11 5.58
C GLU A 382 11.36 -1.59 5.34
N ASP A 383 12.53 -0.97 5.55
CA ASP A 383 12.78 0.45 5.25
C ASP A 383 13.14 0.66 3.78
#